data_d5b1cf9bd8396e2407d5518b18ad3ff0
#
_entry.id   d5b1cf9bd8396e2407d5518b18ad3ff0
#
_cell.length_a   1.000
_cell.length_b   1.000
_cell.length_c   1.000
_cell.angle_alpha   90.00
_cell.angle_beta   90.00
_cell.angle_gamma   90.00
#
_symmetry.space_group_name_H-M   'P 1'
#
loop_
_entity.id
_entity.type
_entity.pdbx_description
1 polymer ?
#
loop_
_entity_poly.entity_id
_entity_poly.type
_entity_poly.pdbx_seq_one_letter_code
_entity_poly.pdbx_strand_id
1 'polypeptide(L)'
;MAAKTLKGITVEINGKTTGLANALKDVTKTSTALSSNLKEINKALKLDPGNTELLNEKQKILSESVAAARKELETLEGVQKQVSDQYANGDIDRGAWLEYQNKLQKAKQHLEDLEKAQKDFGTAAAQTIK
;
A
#
# COMPACT_ATOMS: atom_id res chain seq x y z
N MET A 1 10.29 -9.23 16.95
CA MET A 1 10.69 -7.93 16.54
C MET A 1 10.25 -7.64 15.14
N ALA A 2 9.37 -6.67 15.03
CA ALA A 2 8.78 -6.30 13.74
C ALA A 2 9.84 -5.87 12.73
N ALA A 3 10.93 -5.32 13.20
CA ALA A 3 12.00 -4.82 12.35
C ALA A 3 12.69 -5.88 11.51
N LYS A 4 12.43 -7.14 11.80
CA LYS A 4 13.05 -8.24 11.05
C LYS A 4 12.26 -8.65 9.83
N THR A 5 11.09 -8.09 9.67
CA THR A 5 10.21 -8.34 8.55
C THR A 5 10.93 -8.05 7.25
N LEU A 6 10.98 -8.99 6.35
CA LEU A 6 11.63 -8.87 5.04
C LEU A 6 13.15 -8.71 5.11
N LYS A 7 13.74 -8.73 6.31
CA LYS A 7 15.19 -8.65 6.45
C LYS A 7 15.83 -9.92 5.91
N GLY A 8 16.89 -9.77 5.15
CA GLY A 8 17.57 -10.90 4.54
C GLY A 8 17.01 -11.33 3.21
N ILE A 9 15.87 -10.77 2.80
CA ILE A 9 15.35 -11.04 1.47
C ILE A 9 15.93 -10.01 0.51
N THR A 10 16.66 -10.48 -0.50
CA THR A 10 17.17 -9.63 -1.56
C THR A 10 16.45 -9.95 -2.85
N VAL A 11 16.26 -8.95 -3.68
CA VAL A 11 15.56 -9.10 -4.94
C VAL A 11 16.28 -8.32 -6.02
N GLU A 12 16.05 -8.71 -7.26
CA GLU A 12 16.57 -7.98 -8.41
C GLU A 12 15.42 -7.26 -9.08
N ILE A 13 15.53 -5.94 -9.18
CA ILE A 13 14.52 -5.08 -9.79
C ILE A 13 15.23 -4.15 -10.75
N ASN A 14 14.83 -4.18 -12.03
CA ASN A 14 15.41 -3.35 -13.07
C ASN A 14 16.93 -3.49 -13.16
N GLY A 15 17.41 -4.74 -13.00
CA GLY A 15 18.83 -5.06 -13.12
C GLY A 15 19.66 -4.73 -11.88
N LYS A 16 19.02 -4.26 -10.81
CA LYS A 16 19.71 -3.93 -9.56
C LYS A 16 19.29 -4.86 -8.44
N THR A 17 20.29 -5.37 -7.72
CA THR A 17 20.05 -6.17 -6.54
C THR A 17 19.88 -5.27 -5.33
N THR A 18 18.81 -5.45 -4.59
CA THR A 18 18.52 -4.64 -3.41
C THR A 18 17.80 -5.49 -2.38
N GLY A 19 17.81 -5.04 -1.12
CA GLY A 19 16.96 -5.66 -0.10
C GLY A 19 15.51 -5.35 -0.39
N LEU A 20 14.64 -6.31 -0.17
CA LEU A 20 13.21 -6.12 -0.41
C LEU A 20 12.65 -4.98 0.45
N ALA A 21 13.08 -4.91 1.71
CA ALA A 21 12.63 -3.83 2.59
C ALA A 21 13.02 -2.47 2.02
N ASN A 22 14.21 -2.37 1.45
CA ASN A 22 14.68 -1.13 0.85
C ASN A 22 13.91 -0.79 -0.43
N ALA A 23 13.58 -1.82 -1.22
CA ALA A 23 12.80 -1.63 -2.45
C ALA A 23 11.41 -1.08 -2.16
N LEU A 24 10.84 -1.41 -1.00
CA LEU A 24 9.51 -0.96 -0.60
C LEU A 24 9.52 0.33 0.22
N LYS A 25 10.71 0.79 0.61
CA LYS A 25 10.83 1.91 1.55
C LYS A 25 10.07 3.16 1.10
N ASP A 26 10.28 3.57 -0.13
CA ASP A 26 9.68 4.82 -0.63
C ASP A 26 8.16 4.70 -0.77
N VAL A 27 7.68 3.59 -1.31
CA VAL A 27 6.24 3.41 -1.50
C VAL A 27 5.55 3.26 -0.14
N THR A 28 6.19 2.63 0.83
CA THR A 28 5.65 2.52 2.19
C THR A 28 5.55 3.88 2.85
N LYS A 29 6.59 4.70 2.68
CA LYS A 29 6.61 6.06 3.22
C LYS A 29 5.48 6.90 2.61
N THR A 30 5.32 6.82 1.30
CA THR A 30 4.24 7.53 0.60
C THR A 30 2.87 7.06 1.09
N SER A 31 2.67 5.75 1.20
CA SER A 31 1.40 5.18 1.67
C SER A 31 1.06 5.63 3.08
N THR A 32 2.06 5.68 3.96
CA THR A 32 1.87 6.12 5.34
C THR A 32 1.46 7.60 5.40
N ALA A 33 2.13 8.44 4.61
CA ALA A 33 1.80 9.86 4.54
C ALA A 33 0.39 10.07 4.02
N LEU A 34 0.00 9.36 2.97
CA LEU A 34 -1.35 9.47 2.40
C LEU A 34 -2.41 8.99 3.39
N SER A 35 -2.13 7.92 4.11
CA SER A 35 -3.04 7.40 5.13
C SER A 35 -3.28 8.44 6.24
N SER A 36 -2.21 9.10 6.68
CA SER A 36 -2.32 10.16 7.68
C SER A 36 -3.13 11.35 7.16
N ASN A 37 -2.88 11.74 5.92
CA ASN A 37 -3.60 12.85 5.29
C ASN A 37 -5.08 12.52 5.15
N LEU A 38 -5.41 11.30 4.75
CA LEU A 38 -6.79 10.87 4.61
C LEU A 38 -7.51 10.92 5.96
N LYS A 39 -6.82 10.51 7.02
CA LYS A 39 -7.38 10.54 8.36
C LYS A 39 -7.70 11.98 8.78
N GLU A 40 -6.80 12.92 8.50
CA GLU A 40 -7.03 14.33 8.82
C GLU A 40 -8.18 14.93 8.01
N ILE A 41 -8.26 14.60 6.73
CA ILE A 41 -9.34 15.04 5.87
C ILE A 41 -10.69 14.52 6.39
N ASN A 42 -10.72 13.24 6.78
CA ASN A 42 -11.95 12.64 7.30
C ASN A 42 -12.41 13.33 8.59
N LYS A 43 -11.46 13.71 9.45
CA LYS A 43 -11.78 14.48 10.66
C LYS A 43 -12.39 15.83 10.32
N ALA A 44 -11.78 16.54 9.38
CA ALA A 44 -12.26 17.86 8.96
C ALA A 44 -13.64 17.75 8.32
N LEU A 45 -13.89 16.71 7.54
CA LEU A 45 -15.21 16.50 6.91
C LEU A 45 -16.29 16.16 7.91
N LYS A 46 -15.96 15.58 9.06
CA LYS A 46 -16.95 15.37 10.12
C LYS A 46 -17.47 16.68 10.66
N LEU A 47 -16.63 17.70 10.68
CA LEU A 47 -17.01 19.03 11.17
C LEU A 47 -17.67 19.86 10.09
N ASP A 48 -17.35 19.62 8.83
CA ASP A 48 -17.87 20.40 7.71
C ASP A 48 -18.10 19.49 6.50
N PRO A 49 -19.15 18.64 6.54
CA PRO A 49 -19.35 17.61 5.50
C PRO A 49 -19.57 18.14 4.09
N GLY A 50 -20.04 19.37 3.96
CA GLY A 50 -20.33 19.95 2.66
C GLY A 50 -19.19 20.77 2.06
N ASN A 51 -18.01 20.74 2.70
CA ASN A 51 -16.89 21.55 2.22
C ASN A 51 -16.32 20.95 0.93
N THR A 52 -16.55 21.67 -0.16
CA THR A 52 -16.14 21.21 -1.50
C THR A 52 -14.64 21.03 -1.64
N GLU A 53 -13.86 21.91 -1.03
CA GLU A 53 -12.40 21.80 -1.08
C GLU A 53 -11.92 20.53 -0.38
N LEU A 54 -12.50 20.21 0.77
CA LEU A 54 -12.15 18.99 1.49
C LEU A 54 -12.57 17.74 0.73
N LEU A 55 -13.73 17.78 0.08
CA LEU A 55 -14.19 16.67 -0.74
C LEU A 55 -13.26 16.44 -1.92
N ASN A 56 -12.83 17.51 -2.58
CA ASN A 56 -11.88 17.40 -3.67
C ASN A 56 -10.53 16.85 -3.22
N GLU A 57 -10.05 17.31 -2.07
CA GLU A 57 -8.80 16.82 -1.49
C GLU A 57 -8.90 15.34 -1.15
N LYS A 58 -10.03 14.93 -0.57
CA LYS A 58 -10.24 13.51 -0.24
C LYS A 58 -10.19 12.65 -1.50
N GLN A 59 -10.83 13.09 -2.57
CA GLN A 59 -10.82 12.35 -3.83
C GLN A 59 -9.41 12.21 -4.37
N LYS A 60 -8.64 13.30 -4.32
CA LYS A 60 -7.25 13.29 -4.77
C LYS A 60 -6.40 12.33 -3.94
N ILE A 61 -6.53 12.39 -2.61
CA ILE A 61 -5.78 11.53 -1.71
C ILE A 61 -6.15 10.07 -1.93
N LEU A 62 -7.42 9.76 -2.14
CA LEU A 62 -7.85 8.39 -2.42
C LEU A 62 -7.25 7.89 -3.72
N SER A 63 -7.23 8.71 -4.77
CA SER A 63 -6.62 8.33 -6.05
C SER A 63 -5.12 8.06 -5.90
N GLU A 64 -4.44 8.93 -5.17
CA GLU A 64 -3.00 8.76 -4.91
C GLU A 64 -2.74 7.52 -4.05
N SER A 65 -3.61 7.26 -3.08
CA SER A 65 -3.50 6.10 -2.21
C SER A 65 -3.68 4.80 -2.97
N VAL A 66 -4.64 4.76 -3.89
CA VAL A 66 -4.85 3.58 -4.75
C VAL A 66 -3.62 3.34 -5.62
N ALA A 67 -3.07 4.41 -6.22
CA ALA A 67 -1.87 4.28 -7.05
C ALA A 67 -0.68 3.76 -6.26
N ALA A 68 -0.48 4.28 -5.03
CA ALA A 68 0.61 3.82 -4.17
C ALA A 68 0.42 2.36 -3.74
N ALA A 69 -0.80 2.00 -3.37
CA ALA A 69 -1.11 0.62 -2.96
C ALA A 69 -0.92 -0.36 -4.11
N ARG A 70 -1.31 0.05 -5.32
CA ARG A 70 -1.12 -0.78 -6.52
C ARG A 70 0.36 -0.97 -6.81
N LYS A 71 1.15 0.09 -6.69
CA LYS A 71 2.59 0.00 -6.90
C LYS A 71 3.25 -0.92 -5.89
N GLU A 72 2.85 -0.84 -4.63
CA GLU A 72 3.37 -1.73 -3.60
C GLU A 72 3.05 -3.19 -3.90
N LEU A 73 1.81 -3.47 -4.27
CA LEU A 73 1.38 -4.82 -4.61
C LEU A 73 2.13 -5.34 -5.84
N GLU A 74 2.26 -4.52 -6.89
CA GLU A 74 3.00 -4.91 -8.09
C GLU A 74 4.45 -5.24 -7.77
N THR A 75 5.08 -4.46 -6.90
CA THR A 75 6.46 -4.73 -6.49
C THR A 75 6.56 -6.08 -5.76
N LEU A 76 5.64 -6.32 -4.83
CA LEU A 76 5.62 -7.58 -4.09
C LEU A 76 5.34 -8.78 -4.98
N GLU A 77 4.38 -8.66 -5.89
CA GLU A 77 4.06 -9.75 -6.83
C GLU A 77 5.19 -9.98 -7.82
N GLY A 78 5.84 -8.91 -8.25
CA GLY A 78 6.93 -9.01 -9.22
C GLY A 78 8.15 -9.77 -8.71
N VAL A 79 8.32 -9.84 -7.41
CA VAL A 79 9.46 -10.55 -6.82
C VAL A 79 9.06 -11.89 -6.19
N GLN A 80 7.81 -12.29 -6.34
CA GLN A 80 7.29 -13.51 -5.70
C GLN A 80 8.13 -14.75 -6.03
N LYS A 81 8.48 -14.91 -7.30
CA LYS A 81 9.29 -16.04 -7.72
C LYS A 81 10.67 -16.01 -7.08
N GLN A 82 11.29 -14.84 -7.05
CA GLN A 82 12.61 -14.70 -6.43
C GLN A 82 12.59 -15.08 -4.95
N VAL A 83 11.57 -14.64 -4.22
CA VAL A 83 11.43 -14.95 -2.80
C VAL A 83 11.15 -16.43 -2.61
N SER A 84 10.31 -17.03 -3.44
CA SER A 84 10.01 -18.46 -3.37
C SER A 84 11.27 -19.29 -3.63
N ASP A 85 12.07 -18.89 -4.60
CA ASP A 85 13.32 -19.58 -4.93
C ASP A 85 14.31 -19.49 -3.78
N GLN A 86 14.43 -18.33 -3.15
CA GLN A 86 15.31 -18.16 -2.00
C GLN A 86 14.89 -19.03 -0.82
N TYR A 87 13.60 -19.14 -0.59
CA TYR A 87 13.10 -20.02 0.46
C TYR A 87 13.39 -21.48 0.14
N ALA A 88 13.14 -21.90 -1.10
CA ALA A 88 13.40 -23.27 -1.53
C ALA A 88 14.88 -23.62 -1.44
N ASN A 89 15.76 -22.66 -1.70
CA ASN A 89 17.21 -22.84 -1.66
C ASN A 89 17.80 -22.73 -0.25
N GLY A 90 16.98 -22.35 0.73
CA GLY A 90 17.46 -22.17 2.10
C GLY A 90 18.14 -20.82 2.34
N ASP A 91 18.05 -19.89 1.40
CA ASP A 91 18.68 -18.57 1.54
C ASP A 91 17.95 -17.70 2.55
N ILE A 92 16.66 -17.93 2.73
CA ILE A 92 15.85 -17.25 3.75
C ILE A 92 15.15 -18.31 4.59
N ASP A 93 14.85 -17.98 5.83
CA ASP A 93 14.18 -18.90 6.73
C ASP A 93 12.65 -18.82 6.57
N ARG A 94 11.98 -19.74 7.28
CA ARG A 94 10.52 -19.80 7.23
C ARG A 94 9.87 -18.53 7.75
N GLY A 95 10.47 -17.91 8.76
CA GLY A 95 9.96 -16.67 9.31
C GLY A 95 9.91 -15.56 8.28
N ALA A 96 11.02 -15.39 7.53
CA ALA A 96 11.07 -14.39 6.47
C ALA A 96 10.06 -14.68 5.37
N TRP A 97 9.94 -15.96 4.98
CA TRP A 97 8.97 -16.38 3.98
C TRP A 97 7.55 -16.04 4.40
N LEU A 98 7.18 -16.36 5.65
CA LEU A 98 5.84 -16.08 6.17
C LEU A 98 5.58 -14.58 6.27
N GLU A 99 6.59 -13.80 6.64
CA GLU A 99 6.48 -12.34 6.68
C GLU A 99 6.19 -11.78 5.30
N TYR A 100 6.88 -12.30 4.29
CA TYR A 100 6.65 -11.87 2.91
C TYR A 100 5.21 -12.20 2.47
N GLN A 101 4.76 -13.44 2.73
CA GLN A 101 3.39 -13.84 2.37
C GLN A 101 2.35 -12.98 3.06
N ASN A 102 2.58 -12.68 4.33
CA ASN A 102 1.68 -11.83 5.11
C ASN A 102 1.63 -10.41 4.52
N LYS A 103 2.79 -9.87 4.17
CA LYS A 103 2.85 -8.54 3.58
C LYS A 103 2.15 -8.50 2.22
N LEU A 104 2.30 -9.55 1.43
CA LEU A 104 1.63 -9.66 0.14
C LEU A 104 0.11 -9.67 0.31
N GLN A 105 -0.40 -10.45 1.26
CA GLN A 105 -1.83 -10.50 1.51
C GLN A 105 -2.37 -9.18 2.03
N LYS A 106 -1.63 -8.53 2.92
CA LYS A 106 -2.02 -7.22 3.44
C LYS A 106 -2.04 -6.17 2.35
N ALA A 107 -1.09 -6.22 1.42
CA ALA A 107 -1.05 -5.28 0.30
C ALA A 107 -2.26 -5.46 -0.61
N LYS A 108 -2.65 -6.71 -0.88
CA LYS A 108 -3.85 -7.00 -1.66
C LYS A 108 -5.11 -6.46 -0.99
N GLN A 109 -5.23 -6.72 0.30
CA GLN A 109 -6.39 -6.27 1.07
C GLN A 109 -6.45 -4.75 1.13
N HIS A 110 -5.31 -4.12 1.36
CA HIS A 110 -5.22 -2.67 1.42
C HIS A 110 -5.66 -2.02 0.11
N LEU A 111 -5.21 -2.56 -1.01
CA LEU A 111 -5.61 -2.05 -2.32
C LEU A 111 -7.12 -2.21 -2.53
N GLU A 112 -7.67 -3.38 -2.21
CA GLU A 112 -9.11 -3.62 -2.33
C GLU A 112 -9.91 -2.64 -1.47
N ASP A 113 -9.46 -2.41 -0.23
CA ASP A 113 -10.14 -1.49 0.69
C ASP A 113 -10.12 -0.05 0.15
N LEU A 114 -8.99 0.37 -0.42
CA LEU A 114 -8.87 1.71 -0.98
C LEU A 114 -9.70 1.87 -2.24
N GLU A 115 -9.72 0.87 -3.11
CA GLU A 115 -10.54 0.91 -4.31
C GLU A 115 -12.01 0.97 -3.96
N LYS A 116 -12.44 0.22 -2.94
CA LYS A 116 -13.80 0.28 -2.46
C LYS A 116 -14.13 1.64 -1.87
N ALA A 117 -13.22 2.18 -1.06
CA ALA A 117 -13.42 3.50 -0.46
C ALA A 117 -13.54 4.57 -1.54
N GLN A 118 -12.73 4.50 -2.59
CA GLN A 118 -12.78 5.43 -3.70
C GLN A 118 -14.12 5.33 -4.44
N LYS A 119 -14.56 4.12 -4.69
CA LYS A 119 -15.83 3.88 -5.38
C LYS A 119 -17.01 4.37 -4.55
N ASP A 120 -17.04 4.04 -3.26
CA ASP A 120 -18.12 4.45 -2.37
C ASP A 120 -18.16 5.96 -2.21
N PHE A 121 -17.01 6.59 -2.11
CA PHE A 121 -16.90 8.03 -2.00
C PHE A 121 -17.40 8.71 -3.29
N GLY A 122 -17.01 8.19 -4.44
CA GLY A 122 -17.46 8.73 -5.74
C GLY A 122 -18.97 8.67 -5.87
N THR A 123 -19.58 7.56 -5.47
CA THR A 123 -21.03 7.39 -5.50
C THR A 123 -21.72 8.35 -4.56
N ALA A 124 -21.21 8.47 -3.33
CA ALA A 124 -21.78 9.38 -2.33
C ALA A 124 -21.66 10.84 -2.77
N ALA A 125 -20.51 11.22 -3.34
CA ALA A 125 -20.30 12.58 -3.83
C ALA A 125 -21.24 12.91 -4.99
N ALA A 126 -21.45 11.96 -5.90
CA ALA A 126 -22.36 12.14 -7.02
C ALA A 126 -23.80 12.34 -6.53
N GLN A 127 -24.21 11.60 -5.50
CA GLN A 127 -25.53 11.74 -4.92
C GLN A 127 -25.70 13.08 -4.20
N THR A 128 -24.65 13.54 -3.55
CA THR A 128 -24.67 14.81 -2.84
C THR A 128 -24.80 16.01 -3.78
N ILE A 129 -24.20 15.91 -4.95
CA ILE A 129 -24.21 17.01 -5.94
C ILE A 129 -25.59 17.18 -6.58
N LYS A 130 -26.37 16.14 -6.60
CA LYS A 130 -27.75 16.23 -7.08
C LYS A 130 -28.59 17.02 -6.08
#